data_65b4a893fe5c6bcdad013ddbce5fb2c8
#
_entry.id   65b4a893fe5c6bcdad013ddbce5fb2c8
#
_cell.length_a   1.000
_cell.length_b   1.000
_cell.length_c   1.000
_cell.angle_alpha   90.00
_cell.angle_beta   90.00
_cell.angle_gamma   90.00
#
_symmetry.space_group_name_H-M   'P 1'
#
loop_
_entity.id
_entity.type
_entity.pdbx_description
1 polymer ?
#
loop_
_entity_poly.entity_id
_entity_poly.type
_entity_poly.pdbx_seq_one_letter_code
_entity_poly.pdbx_strand_id
1 'polypeptide(L)'
;MAQIRNVARFVRVKAMTTVRNIDLVVPLATQATAMRTADTAGLVAQGRSGAVSFLTDCSGRKGDVDSTINRSARQVPPGIRTSTMETRIGTTPTTSAALAPSAAQSARHHADFSFEELIQAYFDCRRTKRNSASAAAFEMNLERNLCCLNDELQEGRYRPGKSICFVITRPKPREVWAADFRDRIVHHLLYNRISPRFYAGFIADSCACIPGRGTLYGARRLEAKILSITQNWSRPAHYLKLDLANFFVSIDKHVVRSLLAKRIDGWWLDLAEQILFHDPRSDFELRGQPELLLRVPRHKRLTSQPAHRGLPIGNLSSQFFANVLLDALDQHIKHGLRCRHYVRYVDDMVLLHESPQWLNTAKADIEAWLPEHLGLSLNPAKTILQPVARGVDFVGQVIKPWRRTTRRRTFNEALSRTSQMPADELFETANSYFGLLRQATHSHRDRARLGNVLRRRGHCIDKRFTKTFRSSTSYQGGNYGNQ
;
A
#
# COMPACT_ATOMS: atom_id res chain seq x y z
N MET A 1 10.87 -36.42 14.74
CA MET A 1 12.27 -36.72 14.29
C MET A 1 12.37 -36.95 12.78
N ALA A 2 11.49 -37.74 12.14
CA ALA A 2 11.50 -37.95 10.67
C ALA A 2 11.13 -36.68 9.89
N GLN A 3 10.13 -35.92 10.34
CA GLN A 3 9.73 -34.64 9.73
C GLN A 3 10.87 -33.60 9.78
N ILE A 4 11.61 -33.50 10.88
CA ILE A 4 12.72 -32.54 11.03
C ILE A 4 13.85 -32.86 10.04
N ARG A 5 14.17 -34.15 9.81
CA ARG A 5 15.18 -34.56 8.82
C ARG A 5 14.77 -34.27 7.37
N ASN A 6 13.49 -34.37 7.07
CA ASN A 6 12.96 -34.01 5.74
C ASN A 6 12.99 -32.50 5.50
N VAL A 7 12.73 -31.68 6.53
CA VAL A 7 12.82 -30.20 6.46
C VAL A 7 14.24 -29.77 6.15
N ALA A 8 15.24 -30.29 6.90
CA ALA A 8 16.65 -29.95 6.67
C ALA A 8 17.10 -30.32 5.25
N ARG A 9 16.64 -31.47 4.73
CA ARG A 9 16.96 -31.92 3.38
C ARG A 9 16.29 -31.06 2.31
N PHE A 10 15.02 -30.70 2.49
CA PHE A 10 14.23 -29.87 1.54
C PHE A 10 14.71 -28.42 1.54
N VAL A 11 15.02 -27.85 2.71
CA VAL A 11 15.58 -26.49 2.87
C VAL A 11 16.96 -26.42 2.19
N ARG A 12 17.82 -27.41 2.37
CA ARG A 12 19.14 -27.49 1.71
C ARG A 12 19.03 -27.64 0.20
N VAL A 13 18.16 -28.51 -0.32
CA VAL A 13 17.98 -28.73 -1.75
C VAL A 13 17.40 -27.48 -2.43
N LYS A 14 16.38 -26.81 -1.85
CA LYS A 14 15.82 -25.59 -2.43
C LYS A 14 16.75 -24.38 -2.32
N ALA A 15 17.53 -24.25 -1.26
CA ALA A 15 18.55 -23.21 -1.16
C ALA A 15 19.60 -23.32 -2.28
N MET A 16 20.02 -24.54 -2.64
CA MET A 16 20.95 -24.79 -3.76
C MET A 16 20.31 -24.53 -5.14
N THR A 17 19.02 -24.81 -5.33
CA THR A 17 18.31 -24.59 -6.61
C THR A 17 18.00 -23.11 -6.84
N THR A 18 17.76 -22.34 -5.78
CA THR A 18 17.47 -20.89 -5.88
C THR A 18 18.70 -20.05 -6.26
N VAL A 19 19.91 -20.57 -6.01
CA VAL A 19 21.17 -19.92 -6.41
C VAL A 19 21.40 -20.01 -7.94
N ARG A 20 20.81 -20.97 -8.63
CA ARG A 20 21.00 -21.18 -10.09
C ARG A 20 20.01 -20.45 -11.01
N ASN A 21 18.94 -19.86 -10.48
CA ASN A 21 17.90 -19.19 -11.28
C ASN A 21 17.77 -17.68 -10.94
N ILE A 22 18.89 -16.94 -10.90
CA ILE A 22 18.91 -15.47 -10.69
C ILE A 22 19.07 -14.74 -12.03
N ASP A 23 18.24 -15.05 -13.01
CA ASP A 23 18.06 -14.12 -14.14
C ASP A 23 16.57 -14.09 -14.50
N LEU A 24 15.99 -12.90 -14.43
CA LEU A 24 14.59 -12.56 -14.76
C LEU A 24 13.61 -12.43 -13.58
N VAL A 25 13.74 -11.41 -12.73
CA VAL A 25 12.58 -10.75 -12.10
C VAL A 25 12.87 -9.25 -11.92
N VAL A 26 12.10 -8.42 -12.59
CA VAL A 26 12.05 -6.96 -12.47
C VAL A 26 11.53 -6.57 -11.08
N PRO A 27 12.16 -5.63 -10.33
CA PRO A 27 11.87 -5.41 -8.93
C PRO A 27 10.60 -4.58 -8.69
N LEU A 28 9.83 -4.98 -7.71
CA LEU A 28 8.85 -4.19 -6.94
C LEU A 28 9.56 -3.07 -6.13
N ALA A 29 10.38 -2.25 -6.82
CA ALA A 29 11.38 -1.40 -6.17
C ALA A 29 10.83 -0.18 -5.44
N THR A 30 9.56 0.21 -5.64
CA THR A 30 9.07 1.51 -5.11
C THR A 30 8.49 1.41 -3.69
N GLN A 31 8.09 0.20 -3.24
CA GLN A 31 7.60 0.01 -1.87
C GLN A 31 8.65 -0.61 -0.94
N ALA A 32 9.57 -1.41 -1.48
CA ALA A 32 10.66 -2.01 -0.69
C ALA A 32 11.71 -0.97 -0.23
N THR A 33 11.92 0.11 -0.98
CA THR A 33 12.87 1.19 -0.62
C THR A 33 12.38 2.00 0.59
N ALA A 34 11.05 2.19 0.73
CA ALA A 34 10.48 2.84 1.91
C ALA A 34 10.64 2.01 3.21
N MET A 35 10.72 0.68 3.09
CA MET A 35 10.94 -0.20 4.24
C MET A 35 12.43 -0.32 4.64
N ARG A 36 13.37 -0.19 3.67
CA ARG A 36 14.82 -0.29 3.98
C ARG A 36 15.34 0.94 4.72
N THR A 37 14.79 2.13 4.49
CA THR A 37 15.21 3.36 5.19
C THR A 37 14.73 3.44 6.64
N ALA A 38 13.75 2.64 7.05
CA ALA A 38 13.31 2.60 8.44
C ALA A 38 14.19 1.70 9.32
N ASP A 39 14.75 0.62 8.76
CA ASP A 39 15.62 -0.31 9.51
C ASP A 39 17.03 0.27 9.80
N THR A 40 17.50 1.25 8.99
CA THR A 40 18.81 1.93 9.21
C THR A 40 18.75 3.14 10.11
N ALA A 41 17.58 3.76 10.30
CA ALA A 41 17.43 4.92 11.19
C ALA A 41 17.51 4.57 12.70
N GLY A 42 17.40 3.30 13.05
CA GLY A 42 17.46 2.84 14.45
C GLY A 42 18.87 2.68 15.04
N LEU A 43 19.93 2.80 14.25
CA LEU A 43 21.30 2.52 14.69
C LEU A 43 22.18 3.77 14.92
N VAL A 44 21.69 4.99 14.66
CA VAL A 44 22.52 6.22 14.75
C VAL A 44 22.06 7.19 15.86
N ALA A 45 21.13 6.84 16.71
CA ALA A 45 20.63 7.72 17.77
C ALA A 45 21.28 7.51 19.15
N GLN A 46 22.58 7.24 19.21
CA GLN A 46 23.37 7.41 20.45
C GLN A 46 24.61 8.25 20.17
N GLY A 47 24.52 9.54 20.49
CA GLY A 47 25.69 10.37 20.66
C GLY A 47 25.56 11.82 20.19
N ARG A 48 25.38 12.67 21.19
CA ARG A 48 25.79 14.07 21.35
C ARG A 48 24.73 15.17 21.24
N SER A 49 24.41 15.70 22.41
CA SER A 49 23.88 17.03 22.72
C SER A 49 24.80 18.15 22.22
N GLY A 50 24.22 19.17 21.62
CA GLY A 50 24.90 20.42 21.28
C GLY A 50 23.87 21.47 20.89
N ALA A 51 23.54 22.35 21.83
CA ALA A 51 22.67 23.50 21.63
C ALA A 51 23.34 24.54 20.75
N VAL A 52 22.63 25.13 19.79
CA VAL A 52 22.81 26.54 19.38
C VAL A 52 21.47 27.12 18.99
N SER A 53 21.05 28.11 19.73
CA SER A 53 19.97 29.05 19.45
C SER A 53 20.39 30.07 18.38
N PHE A 54 19.50 30.44 17.46
CA PHE A 54 19.51 31.79 16.89
C PHE A 54 18.07 32.24 16.61
N LEU A 55 17.74 33.33 17.32
CA LEU A 55 16.64 34.28 17.10
C LEU A 55 16.99 35.18 15.91
N THR A 56 15.97 35.58 15.16
CA THR A 56 15.73 36.95 14.61
C THR A 56 14.42 36.88 13.84
N ASP A 57 13.48 37.47 14.27
CA ASP A 57 12.65 38.66 14.24
C ASP A 57 12.74 39.50 12.96
N CYS A 58 11.58 39.85 12.41
CA CYS A 58 11.18 41.08 11.69
C CYS A 58 9.75 40.92 11.14
N SER A 59 8.78 41.40 11.85
CA SER A 59 7.96 42.60 11.80
C SER A 59 7.57 43.17 10.42
N GLY A 60 6.22 43.30 10.22
CA GLY A 60 5.62 44.51 9.70
C GLY A 60 4.88 44.46 8.37
N ARG A 61 3.59 44.49 8.38
CA ARG A 61 2.72 45.63 8.09
C ARG A 61 1.25 45.25 7.94
N LYS A 62 0.45 46.07 8.58
CA LYS A 62 -1.02 46.18 8.57
C LYS A 62 -1.52 46.77 7.27
N GLY A 63 -2.76 46.45 6.94
CA GLY A 63 -3.59 47.17 5.99
C GLY A 63 -5.05 46.80 6.23
N ASP A 64 -5.73 47.65 6.99
CA ASP A 64 -7.20 47.73 7.19
C ASP A 64 -7.91 48.19 5.94
N VAL A 65 -9.19 47.81 5.79
CA VAL A 65 -10.38 48.57 5.39
C VAL A 65 -11.56 47.57 5.30
N ASP A 66 -12.45 47.51 6.20
CA ASP A 66 -13.67 48.24 6.57
C ASP A 66 -14.95 47.85 5.76
N SER A 67 -15.93 47.35 6.58
CA SER A 67 -17.40 47.60 6.61
C SER A 67 -18.24 47.35 5.34
N THR A 68 -19.38 46.73 5.39
CA THR A 68 -20.68 47.10 5.95
C THR A 68 -21.80 46.08 5.63
N ILE A 69 -22.53 45.70 6.67
CA ILE A 69 -24.03 45.59 6.78
C ILE A 69 -24.85 44.91 5.67
N ASN A 70 -25.58 43.79 5.95
CA ASN A 70 -27.02 43.95 6.23
C ASN A 70 -27.67 42.68 6.80
N ARG A 71 -28.53 42.90 7.77
CA ARG A 71 -29.45 41.97 8.43
C ARG A 71 -30.69 41.76 7.55
N SER A 72 -31.27 40.56 7.58
CA SER A 72 -32.71 40.43 7.73
C SER A 72 -33.12 39.07 8.28
N ALA A 73 -33.75 39.14 9.41
CA ALA A 73 -34.46 38.06 10.10
C ALA A 73 -35.84 37.87 9.46
N ARG A 74 -36.35 36.64 9.38
CA ARG A 74 -37.81 36.37 9.39
C ARG A 74 -38.06 35.03 10.10
N GLN A 75 -38.54 35.11 11.27
CA GLN A 75 -39.78 34.68 11.95
C GLN A 75 -40.38 33.32 11.56
N VAL A 76 -40.44 32.51 12.63
CA VAL A 76 -41.26 31.31 12.84
C VAL A 76 -42.68 31.75 13.24
N PRO A 77 -43.73 31.01 12.95
CA PRO A 77 -44.90 30.95 13.80
C PRO A 77 -45.19 29.51 14.32
N PRO A 78 -45.94 29.44 15.45
CA PRO A 78 -46.00 28.28 16.33
C PRO A 78 -47.30 27.47 16.25
N GLY A 79 -47.23 26.27 16.81
CA GLY A 79 -48.33 25.65 17.56
C GLY A 79 -49.10 24.51 16.87
N ILE A 80 -49.18 23.39 17.56
CA ILE A 80 -50.41 22.77 18.03
C ILE A 80 -50.07 21.54 18.93
N ARG A 81 -50.37 21.72 20.20
CA ARG A 81 -51.00 20.88 21.25
C ARG A 81 -50.81 19.36 21.27
N THR A 82 -50.21 18.94 22.37
CA THR A 82 -50.44 17.84 23.36
C THR A 82 -51.74 17.07 23.29
N SER A 83 -51.68 15.73 23.41
CA SER A 83 -52.62 14.95 24.20
C SER A 83 -51.90 13.80 24.89
N THR A 84 -51.85 13.87 26.19
CA THR A 84 -51.56 12.88 27.18
C THR A 84 -52.65 11.82 27.22
N MET A 85 -52.26 10.54 27.34
CA MET A 85 -53.12 9.52 27.92
C MET A 85 -52.27 8.57 28.77
N GLU A 86 -52.35 8.75 30.07
CA GLU A 86 -51.94 7.79 31.11
C GLU A 86 -52.87 6.61 31.09
N THR A 87 -52.38 5.40 31.20
CA THR A 87 -53.10 4.29 31.87
C THR A 87 -52.12 3.41 32.63
N ARG A 88 -52.52 3.14 33.83
CA ARG A 88 -51.80 2.54 34.96
C ARG A 88 -51.78 1.01 34.92
N ILE A 89 -50.71 0.45 35.51
CA ILE A 89 -50.62 -0.66 36.50
C ILE A 89 -50.68 -2.10 35.97
N GLY A 90 -49.58 -2.82 36.30
CA GLY A 90 -49.50 -4.28 36.31
C GLY A 90 -48.09 -4.76 36.65
N THR A 91 -47.74 -4.77 37.95
CA THR A 91 -46.47 -5.36 38.46
C THR A 91 -46.61 -6.86 38.62
N THR A 92 -45.72 -7.63 37.99
CA THR A 92 -45.28 -8.94 38.52
C THR A 92 -43.77 -9.11 38.21
N PRO A 93 -42.97 -9.59 39.16
CA PRO A 93 -41.53 -9.77 38.95
C PRO A 93 -41.29 -11.12 38.29
N THR A 94 -40.81 -11.10 37.04
CA THR A 94 -40.32 -12.31 36.42
C THR A 94 -38.77 -12.28 36.44
N THR A 95 -38.24 -13.24 37.14
CA THR A 95 -36.85 -13.61 37.30
C THR A 95 -36.14 -13.60 35.94
N SER A 96 -35.25 -12.64 35.73
CA SER A 96 -34.34 -12.62 34.59
C SER A 96 -33.27 -13.68 34.80
N ALA A 97 -33.47 -14.84 34.19
CA ALA A 97 -32.39 -15.78 33.96
C ALA A 97 -31.49 -15.17 32.91
N ALA A 98 -30.28 -14.75 33.29
CA ALA A 98 -29.21 -14.35 32.39
C ALA A 98 -28.88 -15.52 31.43
N LEU A 99 -29.35 -15.43 30.21
CA LEU A 99 -28.88 -16.27 29.12
C LEU A 99 -27.41 -15.96 28.89
N ALA A 100 -26.56 -16.84 29.42
CA ALA A 100 -25.16 -16.91 28.99
C ALA A 100 -25.12 -17.05 27.43
N PRO A 101 -24.25 -16.36 26.73
CA PRO A 101 -24.15 -16.54 25.31
C PRO A 101 -23.73 -18.00 25.04
N SER A 102 -24.63 -18.76 24.43
CA SER A 102 -24.34 -20.06 23.87
C SER A 102 -23.12 -19.92 22.93
N ALA A 103 -21.99 -20.42 23.41
CA ALA A 103 -20.82 -20.63 22.56
C ALA A 103 -21.21 -21.70 21.53
N ALA A 104 -21.78 -21.27 20.43
CA ALA A 104 -21.81 -22.05 19.22
C ALA A 104 -20.34 -22.29 18.85
N GLN A 105 -19.80 -23.45 19.26
CA GLN A 105 -18.57 -24.01 18.70
C GLN A 105 -18.83 -24.22 17.23
N SER A 106 -18.48 -23.21 16.41
CA SER A 106 -18.40 -23.39 14.97
C SER A 106 -17.46 -24.57 14.73
N ALA A 107 -17.94 -25.60 14.05
CA ALA A 107 -17.12 -26.72 13.65
C ALA A 107 -15.87 -26.18 12.97
N ARG A 108 -14.72 -26.31 13.64
CA ARG A 108 -13.46 -25.82 13.08
C ARG A 108 -13.14 -26.69 11.89
N HIS A 109 -13.02 -26.09 10.73
CA HIS A 109 -12.57 -26.80 9.52
C HIS A 109 -11.16 -27.32 9.72
N HIS A 110 -10.90 -28.55 9.29
CA HIS A 110 -9.55 -29.12 9.27
C HIS A 110 -8.65 -28.26 8.38
N ALA A 111 -7.39 -28.10 8.80
CA ALA A 111 -6.40 -27.38 8.02
C ALA A 111 -6.16 -28.09 6.67
N ASP A 112 -6.29 -27.32 5.57
CA ASP A 112 -6.18 -27.79 4.19
C ASP A 112 -4.90 -27.25 3.54
N PHE A 113 -3.75 -27.54 4.17
CA PHE A 113 -2.44 -27.20 3.61
C PHE A 113 -1.40 -28.25 3.98
N SER A 114 -0.37 -28.38 3.15
CA SER A 114 0.79 -29.23 3.43
C SER A 114 1.92 -28.43 4.09
N PHE A 115 2.82 -29.13 4.77
CA PHE A 115 4.01 -28.51 5.36
C PHE A 115 4.93 -27.89 4.29
N GLU A 116 4.97 -28.49 3.09
CA GLU A 116 5.72 -27.96 1.94
C GLU A 116 5.17 -26.62 1.46
N GLU A 117 3.85 -26.41 1.51
CA GLU A 117 3.23 -25.12 1.20
C GLU A 117 3.64 -24.04 2.22
N LEU A 118 3.74 -24.40 3.52
CA LEU A 118 4.22 -23.51 4.56
C LEU A 118 5.71 -23.14 4.36
N ILE A 119 6.55 -24.12 4.02
CA ILE A 119 7.96 -23.88 3.69
C ILE A 119 8.07 -22.98 2.44
N GLN A 120 7.24 -23.19 1.42
CA GLN A 120 7.23 -22.33 0.25
C GLN A 120 6.85 -20.89 0.62
N ALA A 121 5.83 -20.71 1.46
CA ALA A 121 5.41 -19.40 1.97
C ALA A 121 6.55 -18.70 2.75
N TYR A 122 7.33 -19.44 3.55
CA TYR A 122 8.54 -18.92 4.20
C TYR A 122 9.55 -18.39 3.17
N PHE A 123 9.88 -19.16 2.13
CA PHE A 123 10.83 -18.71 1.11
C PHE A 123 10.33 -17.49 0.36
N ASP A 124 9.04 -17.41 0.05
CA ASP A 124 8.44 -16.26 -0.61
C ASP A 124 8.47 -15.01 0.27
N CYS A 125 8.18 -15.15 1.56
CA CYS A 125 8.32 -14.08 2.55
C CYS A 125 9.77 -13.61 2.67
N ARG A 126 10.71 -14.55 2.82
CA ARG A 126 12.13 -14.28 3.01
C ARG A 126 12.76 -13.53 1.85
N ARG A 127 12.33 -13.80 0.61
CA ARG A 127 12.89 -13.19 -0.61
C ARG A 127 13.03 -11.67 -0.52
N THR A 128 12.09 -11.00 0.13
CA THR A 128 12.04 -9.54 0.26
C THR A 128 12.50 -9.02 1.62
N LYS A 129 12.80 -9.90 2.60
CA LYS A 129 13.02 -9.54 4.01
C LYS A 129 14.32 -10.10 4.61
N ARG A 130 15.29 -10.48 3.79
CA ARG A 130 16.55 -11.14 4.23
C ARG A 130 17.31 -10.40 5.34
N ASN A 131 17.22 -9.09 5.41
CA ASN A 131 18.01 -8.25 6.31
C ASN A 131 17.17 -7.66 7.46
N SER A 132 15.94 -8.16 7.71
CA SER A 132 15.14 -7.66 8.83
C SER A 132 15.50 -8.42 10.12
N ALA A 133 15.56 -7.71 11.26
CA ALA A 133 15.88 -8.29 12.55
C ALA A 133 14.90 -9.43 12.93
N SER A 134 13.59 -9.28 12.65
CA SER A 134 12.60 -10.33 12.94
C SER A 134 12.76 -11.55 12.04
N ALA A 135 13.22 -11.39 10.79
CA ALA A 135 13.56 -12.53 9.95
C ALA A 135 14.78 -13.28 10.48
N ALA A 136 15.85 -12.56 10.87
CA ALA A 136 17.05 -13.15 11.43
C ALA A 136 16.73 -13.90 12.74
N ALA A 137 15.94 -13.32 13.64
CA ALA A 137 15.51 -13.97 14.88
C ALA A 137 14.70 -15.26 14.62
N PHE A 138 13.80 -15.26 13.64
CA PHE A 138 13.05 -16.45 13.25
C PHE A 138 13.97 -17.53 12.65
N GLU A 139 14.96 -17.13 11.84
CA GLU A 139 15.88 -18.03 11.16
C GLU A 139 16.92 -18.66 12.09
N MET A 140 17.21 -18.09 13.26
CA MET A 140 18.12 -18.69 14.26
C MET A 140 17.64 -20.07 14.71
N ASN A 141 16.34 -20.33 14.77
CA ASN A 141 15.73 -21.61 15.13
C ASN A 141 14.70 -22.03 14.05
N LEU A 142 15.05 -21.92 12.78
CA LEU A 142 14.14 -22.01 11.63
C LEU A 142 13.28 -23.27 11.64
N GLU A 143 13.90 -24.44 11.82
CA GLU A 143 13.19 -25.72 11.76
C GLU A 143 12.16 -25.83 12.89
N ARG A 144 12.56 -25.51 14.13
CA ARG A 144 11.67 -25.50 15.28
C ARG A 144 10.52 -24.51 15.10
N ASN A 145 10.83 -23.30 14.66
CA ASN A 145 9.83 -22.25 14.48
C ASN A 145 8.82 -22.57 13.37
N LEU A 146 9.25 -23.24 12.29
CA LEU A 146 8.34 -23.69 11.23
C LEU A 146 7.48 -24.88 11.71
N CYS A 147 8.04 -25.84 12.44
CA CYS A 147 7.26 -26.94 13.03
C CYS A 147 6.22 -26.40 14.01
N CYS A 148 6.60 -25.54 14.96
CA CYS A 148 5.66 -24.93 15.89
C CYS A 148 4.54 -24.15 15.16
N LEU A 149 4.88 -23.38 14.13
CA LEU A 149 3.89 -22.63 13.34
C LEU A 149 2.94 -23.57 12.60
N ASN A 150 3.46 -24.66 12.04
CA ASN A 150 2.65 -25.70 11.41
C ASN A 150 1.66 -26.32 12.39
N ASP A 151 2.13 -26.74 13.56
CA ASP A 151 1.29 -27.37 14.60
C ASP A 151 0.21 -26.43 15.10
N GLU A 152 0.55 -25.14 15.31
CA GLU A 152 -0.45 -24.12 15.68
C GLU A 152 -1.52 -23.92 14.60
N LEU A 153 -1.16 -23.95 13.32
CA LEU A 153 -2.10 -23.82 12.22
C LEU A 153 -2.95 -25.07 12.06
N GLN A 154 -2.36 -26.26 12.15
CA GLN A 154 -3.08 -27.54 12.06
C GLN A 154 -4.08 -27.74 13.19
N GLU A 155 -3.73 -27.34 14.40
CA GLU A 155 -4.58 -27.46 15.59
C GLU A 155 -5.55 -26.28 15.78
N GLY A 156 -5.51 -25.28 14.89
CA GLY A 156 -6.35 -24.07 14.98
C GLY A 156 -6.00 -23.15 16.18
N ARG A 157 -4.78 -23.33 16.75
CA ARG A 157 -4.25 -22.53 17.86
C ARG A 157 -3.55 -21.25 17.39
N TYR A 158 -3.25 -21.14 16.10
CA TYR A 158 -2.59 -19.96 15.56
C TYR A 158 -3.33 -18.69 15.95
N ARG A 159 -2.57 -17.71 16.43
CA ARG A 159 -3.03 -16.33 16.65
C ARG A 159 -1.96 -15.38 16.10
N PRO A 160 -2.37 -14.31 15.37
CA PRO A 160 -1.44 -13.27 14.96
C PRO A 160 -0.76 -12.66 16.18
N GLY A 161 0.55 -12.47 16.08
CA GLY A 161 1.37 -11.92 17.15
C GLY A 161 1.48 -10.39 17.08
N LYS A 162 2.52 -9.88 17.74
CA LYS A 162 2.80 -8.45 17.87
C LYS A 162 3.08 -7.78 16.53
N SER A 163 2.44 -6.64 16.30
CA SER A 163 2.66 -5.82 15.12
C SER A 163 3.76 -4.77 15.34
N ILE A 164 4.36 -4.29 14.25
CA ILE A 164 5.34 -3.20 14.29
C ILE A 164 4.71 -1.98 13.61
N CYS A 165 4.60 -0.88 14.36
CA CYS A 165 4.13 0.40 13.84
C CYS A 165 5.31 1.34 13.62
N PHE A 166 5.36 2.01 12.46
CA PHE A 166 6.29 3.11 12.21
C PHE A 166 5.70 4.10 11.21
N VAL A 167 6.27 5.30 11.15
CA VAL A 167 5.80 6.34 10.25
C VAL A 167 6.80 6.58 9.13
N ILE A 168 6.33 6.46 7.89
CA ILE A 168 7.07 6.99 6.73
C ILE A 168 6.65 8.44 6.50
N THR A 169 7.62 9.33 6.34
CA THR A 169 7.37 10.77 6.18
C THR A 169 7.28 11.21 4.73
N ARG A 170 7.77 10.41 3.80
CA ARG A 170 7.84 10.74 2.37
C ARG A 170 7.16 9.68 1.50
N PRO A 171 6.49 10.07 0.40
CA PRO A 171 6.25 11.44 -0.08
C PRO A 171 5.21 12.21 0.76
N LYS A 172 4.46 11.53 1.61
CA LYS A 172 3.48 12.07 2.58
C LYS A 172 3.52 11.21 3.84
N PRO A 173 3.30 11.80 5.04
CA PRO A 173 3.26 11.03 6.29
C PRO A 173 2.19 9.93 6.22
N ARG A 174 2.57 8.70 6.60
CA ARG A 174 1.68 7.53 6.69
C ARG A 174 2.11 6.60 7.80
N GLU A 175 1.16 6.08 8.55
CA GLU A 175 1.38 4.95 9.44
C GLU A 175 1.60 3.68 8.61
N VAL A 176 2.60 2.90 8.97
CA VAL A 176 2.83 1.55 8.43
C VAL A 176 2.73 0.57 9.59
N TRP A 177 1.89 -0.44 9.41
CA TRP A 177 1.61 -1.48 10.37
C TRP A 177 2.05 -2.82 9.79
N ALA A 178 3.18 -3.28 10.22
CA ALA A 178 3.80 -4.47 9.68
C ALA A 178 3.63 -5.64 10.66
N ALA A 179 3.08 -6.74 10.20
CA ALA A 179 3.05 -7.98 10.94
C ALA A 179 4.48 -8.49 11.22
N ASP A 180 4.69 -9.25 12.29
CA ASP A 180 5.93 -9.95 12.54
C ASP A 180 6.29 -10.93 11.40
N PHE A 181 7.55 -11.34 11.32
CA PHE A 181 8.02 -12.20 10.23
C PHE A 181 7.28 -13.55 10.21
N ARG A 182 6.98 -14.12 11.38
CA ARG A 182 6.19 -15.35 11.53
C ARG A 182 4.80 -15.20 10.89
N ASP A 183 4.10 -14.14 11.20
CA ASP A 183 2.75 -13.90 10.68
C ASP A 183 2.75 -13.55 9.20
N ARG A 184 3.82 -12.90 8.71
CA ARG A 184 3.98 -12.70 7.27
C ARG A 184 4.13 -14.00 6.50
N ILE A 185 4.71 -15.05 7.09
CA ILE A 185 4.73 -16.39 6.48
C ILE A 185 3.30 -16.89 6.30
N VAL A 186 2.44 -16.74 7.31
CA VAL A 186 1.01 -17.11 7.23
C VAL A 186 0.27 -16.26 6.17
N HIS A 187 0.56 -14.95 6.08
CA HIS A 187 0.03 -14.11 5.01
C HIS A 187 0.45 -14.59 3.62
N HIS A 188 1.67 -15.09 3.46
CA HIS A 188 2.13 -15.70 2.19
C HIS A 188 1.47 -17.04 1.93
N LEU A 189 1.27 -17.88 2.96
CA LEU A 189 0.56 -19.14 2.84
C LEU A 189 -0.86 -18.94 2.31
N LEU A 190 -1.63 -18.05 2.97
CA LEU A 190 -2.97 -17.67 2.52
C LEU A 190 -2.93 -17.13 1.07
N TYR A 191 -2.08 -16.13 0.83
CA TYR A 191 -1.97 -15.48 -0.48
C TYR A 191 -1.64 -16.47 -1.60
N ASN A 192 -0.67 -17.35 -1.41
CA ASN A 192 -0.24 -18.31 -2.41
C ASN A 192 -1.39 -19.24 -2.83
N ARG A 193 -2.21 -19.67 -1.88
CA ARG A 193 -3.32 -20.59 -2.12
C ARG A 193 -4.52 -19.92 -2.77
N ILE A 194 -4.95 -18.76 -2.26
CA ILE A 194 -6.22 -18.17 -2.68
C ILE A 194 -6.09 -17.19 -3.85
N SER A 195 -4.96 -16.47 -3.98
CA SER A 195 -4.82 -15.40 -4.98
C SER A 195 -5.04 -15.83 -6.43
N PRO A 196 -4.66 -17.04 -6.89
CA PRO A 196 -4.92 -17.46 -8.27
C PRO A 196 -6.41 -17.49 -8.62
N ARG A 197 -7.28 -17.90 -7.67
CA ARG A 197 -8.75 -17.94 -7.88
C ARG A 197 -9.33 -16.55 -8.11
N PHE A 198 -8.77 -15.52 -7.44
CA PHE A 198 -9.20 -14.13 -7.60
C PHE A 198 -8.61 -13.51 -8.86
N TYR A 199 -7.33 -13.74 -9.13
CA TYR A 199 -6.65 -13.17 -10.30
C TYR A 199 -7.22 -13.62 -11.63
N ALA A 200 -7.79 -14.82 -11.69
CA ALA A 200 -8.52 -15.31 -12.87
C ALA A 200 -9.73 -14.42 -13.23
N GLY A 201 -10.35 -13.77 -12.23
CA GLY A 201 -11.48 -12.85 -12.44
C GLY A 201 -11.09 -11.38 -12.56
N PHE A 202 -9.89 -10.99 -12.16
CA PHE A 202 -9.47 -9.58 -12.19
C PHE A 202 -9.24 -9.10 -13.63
N ILE A 203 -9.76 -7.92 -13.93
CA ILE A 203 -9.55 -7.32 -15.24
C ILE A 203 -8.06 -7.11 -15.56
N ALA A 204 -7.69 -7.18 -16.83
CA ALA A 204 -6.32 -6.96 -17.28
C ALA A 204 -5.82 -5.54 -16.96
N ASP A 205 -6.74 -4.60 -16.74
CA ASP A 205 -6.47 -3.18 -16.49
C ASP A 205 -6.33 -2.83 -15.00
N SER A 206 -6.45 -3.81 -14.08
CA SER A 206 -6.01 -3.71 -12.69
C SER A 206 -4.52 -3.97 -12.62
N CYS A 207 -3.72 -2.94 -12.23
CA CYS A 207 -2.28 -2.92 -12.49
C CYS A 207 -1.39 -2.99 -11.24
N ALA A 208 -1.96 -2.94 -10.04
CA ALA A 208 -1.19 -2.87 -8.80
C ALA A 208 -1.23 -4.18 -8.01
N CYS A 209 -0.11 -4.54 -7.37
CA CYS A 209 -0.03 -5.67 -6.43
C CYS A 209 -0.48 -7.01 -7.01
N ILE A 210 -0.29 -7.21 -8.31
CA ILE A 210 -0.54 -8.45 -9.04
C ILE A 210 0.78 -8.88 -9.68
N PRO A 211 1.18 -10.16 -9.61
CA PRO A 211 2.39 -10.66 -10.24
C PRO A 211 2.46 -10.29 -11.72
N GLY A 212 3.64 -9.85 -12.18
CA GLY A 212 3.85 -9.40 -13.57
C GLY A 212 3.26 -8.03 -13.92
N ARG A 213 2.49 -7.40 -13.02
CA ARG A 213 1.92 -6.06 -13.22
C ARG A 213 2.58 -5.05 -12.27
N GLY A 214 2.61 -3.79 -12.64
CA GLY A 214 3.22 -2.72 -11.86
C GLY A 214 3.10 -1.36 -12.56
N THR A 215 3.85 -0.37 -12.09
CA THR A 215 3.76 1.02 -12.62
C THR A 215 4.01 1.11 -14.12
N LEU A 216 5.03 0.41 -14.63
CA LEU A 216 5.32 0.39 -16.08
C LEU A 216 4.21 -0.31 -16.87
N TYR A 217 3.69 -1.43 -16.35
CA TYR A 217 2.56 -2.11 -16.96
C TYR A 217 1.33 -1.18 -17.03
N GLY A 218 0.97 -0.53 -15.93
CA GLY A 218 -0.14 0.43 -15.88
C GLY A 218 0.04 1.59 -16.86
N ALA A 219 1.24 2.18 -16.91
CA ALA A 219 1.53 3.27 -17.84
C ALA A 219 1.40 2.83 -19.31
N ARG A 220 1.89 1.65 -19.68
CA ARG A 220 1.76 1.08 -21.02
C ARG A 220 0.31 0.74 -21.37
N ARG A 221 -0.45 0.18 -20.41
CA ARG A 221 -1.87 -0.10 -20.60
C ARG A 221 -2.66 1.18 -20.88
N LEU A 222 -2.42 2.24 -20.09
CA LEU A 222 -3.08 3.52 -20.29
C LEU A 222 -2.68 4.16 -21.64
N GLU A 223 -1.39 4.14 -21.99
CA GLU A 223 -0.90 4.62 -23.28
C GLU A 223 -1.59 3.92 -24.45
N ALA A 224 -1.66 2.58 -24.43
CA ALA A 224 -2.35 1.81 -25.47
C ALA A 224 -3.83 2.16 -25.59
N LYS A 225 -4.53 2.43 -24.46
CA LYS A 225 -5.93 2.86 -24.48
C LYS A 225 -6.10 4.28 -25.01
N ILE A 226 -5.17 5.17 -24.70
CA ILE A 226 -5.15 6.53 -25.26
C ILE A 226 -4.97 6.45 -26.77
N LEU A 227 -3.98 5.69 -27.27
CA LEU A 227 -3.75 5.50 -28.70
C LEU A 227 -4.99 4.92 -29.40
N SER A 228 -5.67 3.96 -28.75
CA SER A 228 -6.89 3.35 -29.29
C SER A 228 -8.04 4.35 -29.43
N ILE A 229 -8.37 5.08 -28.36
CA ILE A 229 -9.52 6.00 -28.36
C ILE A 229 -9.26 7.24 -29.20
N THR A 230 -8.02 7.71 -29.27
CA THR A 230 -7.66 8.89 -30.07
C THR A 230 -7.29 8.53 -31.50
N GLN A 231 -7.41 7.26 -31.89
CA GLN A 231 -6.94 6.79 -33.19
C GLN A 231 -5.52 7.32 -33.49
N ASN A 232 -4.60 6.98 -32.60
CA ASN A 232 -3.20 7.41 -32.68
C ASN A 232 -2.99 8.93 -32.66
N TRP A 233 -3.70 9.62 -31.75
CA TRP A 233 -3.69 11.08 -31.54
C TRP A 233 -4.34 11.93 -32.67
N SER A 234 -5.05 11.30 -33.58
CA SER A 234 -5.75 12.00 -34.67
C SER A 234 -7.11 12.56 -34.26
N ARG A 235 -7.73 11.99 -33.19
CA ARG A 235 -9.04 12.41 -32.69
C ARG A 235 -8.95 12.93 -31.24
N PRO A 236 -9.77 13.91 -30.86
CA PRO A 236 -9.84 14.37 -29.49
C PRO A 236 -10.48 13.31 -28.60
N ALA A 237 -10.00 13.21 -27.36
CA ALA A 237 -10.60 12.43 -26.29
C ALA A 237 -10.33 13.10 -24.94
N HIS A 238 -11.12 12.73 -23.93
CA HIS A 238 -11.03 13.21 -22.57
C HIS A 238 -10.70 12.09 -21.61
N TYR A 239 -10.11 12.44 -20.47
CA TYR A 239 -9.93 11.51 -19.37
C TYR A 239 -10.56 12.04 -18.10
N LEU A 240 -11.13 11.12 -17.35
CA LEU A 240 -11.56 11.31 -15.98
C LEU A 240 -10.61 10.55 -15.08
N LYS A 241 -9.89 11.26 -14.24
CA LYS A 241 -9.06 10.68 -13.19
C LYS A 241 -9.80 10.76 -11.87
N LEU A 242 -9.88 9.63 -11.16
CA LEU A 242 -10.54 9.47 -9.87
C LEU A 242 -9.55 8.89 -8.86
N ASP A 243 -9.75 9.25 -7.59
CA ASP A 243 -8.99 8.75 -6.43
C ASP A 243 -9.98 8.53 -5.29
N LEU A 244 -9.78 7.48 -4.50
CA LEU A 244 -10.65 7.20 -3.36
C LEU A 244 -10.21 7.99 -2.11
N ALA A 245 -11.17 8.47 -1.35
CA ALA A 245 -10.90 9.20 -0.11
C ALA A 245 -10.39 8.25 0.97
N ASN A 246 -9.17 8.50 1.50
CA ASN A 246 -8.57 7.76 2.62
C ASN A 246 -8.63 6.22 2.47
N PHE A 247 -8.50 5.70 1.28
CA PHE A 247 -8.84 4.36 0.84
C PHE A 247 -8.54 3.27 1.89
N PHE A 248 -7.27 3.02 2.23
CA PHE A 248 -6.90 1.89 3.11
C PHE A 248 -7.54 1.95 4.50
N VAL A 249 -7.73 3.14 5.05
CA VAL A 249 -8.32 3.30 6.40
C VAL A 249 -9.85 3.35 6.37
N SER A 250 -10.46 3.50 5.18
CA SER A 250 -11.91 3.52 5.01
C SER A 250 -12.51 2.16 4.65
N ILE A 251 -11.68 1.17 4.32
CA ILE A 251 -12.14 -0.17 3.92
C ILE A 251 -12.93 -0.82 5.04
N ASP A 252 -14.16 -1.23 4.74
CA ASP A 252 -14.98 -2.04 5.64
C ASP A 252 -14.57 -3.52 5.52
N LYS A 253 -14.16 -4.11 6.66
CA LYS A 253 -13.69 -5.50 6.71
C LYS A 253 -14.81 -6.50 6.44
N HIS A 254 -16.07 -6.16 6.79
CA HIS A 254 -17.22 -7.05 6.54
C HIS A 254 -17.54 -7.13 5.04
N VAL A 255 -17.41 -6.03 4.31
CA VAL A 255 -17.55 -6.05 2.84
C VAL A 255 -16.45 -6.90 2.22
N VAL A 256 -15.21 -6.76 2.64
CA VAL A 256 -14.10 -7.62 2.16
C VAL A 256 -14.39 -9.09 2.44
N ARG A 257 -14.83 -9.42 3.68
CA ARG A 257 -15.20 -10.79 4.07
C ARG A 257 -16.26 -11.38 3.13
N SER A 258 -17.34 -10.62 2.88
CA SER A 258 -18.43 -11.08 2.01
C SER A 258 -17.97 -11.35 0.57
N LEU A 259 -17.00 -10.57 0.06
CA LEU A 259 -16.41 -10.79 -1.26
C LEU A 259 -15.46 -11.99 -1.29
N LEU A 260 -14.71 -12.23 -0.20
CA LEU A 260 -13.87 -13.42 -0.05
C LEU A 260 -14.73 -14.69 -0.04
N ALA A 261 -15.81 -14.72 0.77
CA ALA A 261 -16.73 -15.85 0.90
C ALA A 261 -17.45 -16.25 -0.39
N LYS A 262 -17.47 -15.38 -1.42
CA LYS A 262 -17.99 -15.74 -2.76
C LYS A 262 -17.06 -16.69 -3.52
N ARG A 263 -15.80 -16.83 -3.14
CA ARG A 263 -14.79 -17.59 -3.91
C ARG A 263 -13.97 -18.57 -3.08
N ILE A 264 -13.96 -18.43 -1.75
CA ILE A 264 -13.29 -19.33 -0.82
C ILE A 264 -14.22 -19.66 0.34
N ASP A 265 -14.05 -20.83 0.92
CA ASP A 265 -14.81 -21.37 2.02
C ASP A 265 -13.89 -22.15 2.99
N GLY A 266 -14.47 -22.78 3.99
CA GLY A 266 -13.80 -23.68 4.91
C GLY A 266 -12.62 -23.02 5.63
N TRP A 267 -11.60 -23.83 5.88
CA TRP A 267 -10.42 -23.38 6.63
C TRP A 267 -9.73 -22.14 6.03
N TRP A 268 -9.74 -22.01 4.69
CA TRP A 268 -9.10 -20.85 4.03
C TRP A 268 -9.86 -19.55 4.27
N LEU A 269 -11.18 -19.61 4.36
CA LEU A 269 -11.99 -18.44 4.75
C LEU A 269 -11.77 -18.10 6.22
N ASP A 270 -11.72 -19.09 7.12
CA ASP A 270 -11.45 -18.88 8.55
C ASP A 270 -10.09 -18.22 8.76
N LEU A 271 -9.04 -18.70 8.09
CA LEU A 271 -7.70 -18.08 8.13
C LEU A 271 -7.69 -16.65 7.56
N ALA A 272 -8.41 -16.44 6.45
CA ALA A 272 -8.53 -15.11 5.86
C ALA A 272 -9.24 -14.14 6.82
N GLU A 273 -10.31 -14.58 7.50
CA GLU A 273 -11.02 -13.80 8.51
C GLU A 273 -10.13 -13.48 9.71
N GLN A 274 -9.37 -14.45 10.20
CA GLN A 274 -8.46 -14.26 11.32
C GLN A 274 -7.40 -13.18 11.00
N ILE A 275 -6.86 -13.16 9.79
CA ILE A 275 -5.91 -12.14 9.33
C ILE A 275 -6.62 -10.79 9.08
N LEU A 276 -7.81 -10.80 8.49
CA LEU A 276 -8.56 -9.60 8.12
C LEU A 276 -9.04 -8.82 9.34
N PHE A 277 -9.58 -9.54 10.35
CA PHE A 277 -10.13 -8.92 11.56
C PHE A 277 -9.11 -8.71 12.67
N HIS A 278 -7.88 -9.25 12.53
CA HIS A 278 -6.81 -8.93 13.46
C HIS A 278 -6.63 -7.41 13.57
N ASP A 279 -6.63 -6.92 14.81
CA ASP A 279 -6.37 -5.51 15.09
C ASP A 279 -4.90 -5.33 15.49
N PRO A 280 -4.07 -4.76 14.61
CA PRO A 280 -2.65 -4.59 14.89
C PRO A 280 -2.37 -3.57 16.01
N ARG A 281 -3.40 -2.86 16.49
CA ARG A 281 -3.28 -1.85 17.55
C ARG A 281 -3.37 -2.45 18.96
N SER A 282 -3.87 -3.69 19.08
CA SER A 282 -4.03 -4.37 20.38
C SER A 282 -2.70 -4.71 21.04
N ASP A 283 -1.71 -5.11 20.23
CA ASP A 283 -0.33 -5.39 20.67
C ASP A 283 0.66 -4.98 19.57
N PHE A 284 1.45 -3.94 19.84
CA PHE A 284 2.42 -3.45 18.87
C PHE A 284 3.66 -2.82 19.50
N GLU A 285 4.72 -2.84 18.73
CA GLU A 285 5.96 -2.10 18.98
C GLU A 285 5.99 -0.86 18.09
N LEU A 286 6.15 0.32 18.70
CA LEU A 286 6.35 1.55 17.95
C LEU A 286 7.86 1.71 17.67
N ARG A 287 8.21 1.78 16.38
CA ARG A 287 9.58 2.06 15.92
C ARG A 287 9.71 3.48 15.39
N GLY A 288 10.78 4.16 15.82
CA GLY A 288 11.03 5.55 15.47
C GLY A 288 10.47 6.52 16.50
N GLN A 289 10.44 7.82 16.14
CA GLN A 289 10.02 8.89 17.06
C GLN A 289 8.49 8.94 17.17
N PRO A 290 7.91 8.89 18.39
CA PRO A 290 6.45 8.93 18.60
C PRO A 290 5.78 10.18 18.01
N GLU A 291 6.51 11.31 17.99
CA GLU A 291 6.02 12.60 17.46
C GLU A 291 5.69 12.54 15.97
N LEU A 292 6.30 11.60 15.22
CA LEU A 292 6.00 11.40 13.80
C LEU A 292 4.56 10.92 13.58
N LEU A 293 3.96 10.23 14.54
CA LEU A 293 2.55 9.84 14.47
C LEU A 293 1.64 11.07 14.43
N LEU A 294 2.02 12.15 15.11
CA LEU A 294 1.26 13.40 15.12
C LEU A 294 1.26 14.09 13.74
N ARG A 295 2.28 13.83 12.91
CA ARG A 295 2.36 14.36 11.54
C ARG A 295 1.39 13.68 10.56
N VAL A 296 0.89 12.49 10.89
CA VAL A 296 -0.12 11.81 10.09
C VAL A 296 -1.48 12.43 10.42
N PRO A 297 -2.26 12.93 9.44
CA PRO A 297 -3.59 13.50 9.69
C PRO A 297 -4.53 12.46 10.33
N ARG A 298 -5.34 12.85 11.32
CA ARG A 298 -6.23 11.93 12.08
C ARG A 298 -7.09 11.04 11.17
N HIS A 299 -7.68 11.62 10.11
CA HIS A 299 -8.50 10.88 9.15
C HIS A 299 -7.73 9.86 8.29
N LYS A 300 -6.40 9.80 8.39
CA LYS A 300 -5.52 8.84 7.70
C LYS A 300 -4.83 7.88 8.65
N ARG A 301 -5.11 7.97 9.95
CA ARG A 301 -4.57 7.06 10.95
C ARG A 301 -5.49 5.86 11.10
N LEU A 302 -4.92 4.67 11.12
CA LEU A 302 -5.64 3.46 11.49
C LEU A 302 -6.11 3.54 12.94
N THR A 303 -5.30 4.15 13.81
CA THR A 303 -5.60 4.37 15.24
C THR A 303 -6.86 5.22 15.48
N SER A 304 -7.33 5.96 14.49
CA SER A 304 -8.55 6.79 14.59
C SER A 304 -9.79 6.12 13.98
N GLN A 305 -9.67 4.88 13.48
CA GLN A 305 -10.79 4.16 12.86
C GLN A 305 -11.41 3.14 13.85
N PRO A 306 -12.69 2.80 13.69
CA PRO A 306 -13.31 1.69 14.43
C PRO A 306 -12.67 0.36 14.02
N ALA A 307 -12.77 -0.68 14.86
CA ALA A 307 -12.09 -1.96 14.69
C ALA A 307 -12.46 -2.69 13.38
N HIS A 308 -13.71 -2.53 12.91
CA HIS A 308 -14.20 -3.13 11.67
C HIS A 308 -13.77 -2.38 10.41
N ARG A 309 -13.12 -1.20 10.54
CA ARG A 309 -12.64 -0.40 9.41
C ARG A 309 -11.13 -0.30 9.37
N GLY A 310 -10.63 -0.24 8.16
CA GLY A 310 -9.23 -0.02 7.84
C GLY A 310 -8.41 -1.30 7.73
N LEU A 311 -7.56 -1.33 6.70
CA LEU A 311 -6.55 -2.36 6.53
C LEU A 311 -5.17 -1.79 6.86
N PRO A 312 -4.34 -2.53 7.60
CA PRO A 312 -2.98 -2.10 7.95
C PRO A 312 -2.11 -2.00 6.70
N ILE A 313 -1.51 -0.82 6.45
CA ILE A 313 -0.56 -0.62 5.37
C ILE A 313 0.77 -1.27 5.76
N GLY A 314 1.28 -2.19 4.95
CA GLY A 314 2.58 -2.84 5.16
C GLY A 314 2.56 -4.36 5.00
N ASN A 315 1.38 -4.97 4.90
CA ASN A 315 1.19 -6.41 4.76
C ASN A 315 0.74 -6.79 3.34
N LEU A 316 1.18 -7.95 2.88
CA LEU A 316 0.80 -8.52 1.58
C LEU A 316 -0.72 -8.77 1.50
N SER A 317 -1.29 -9.35 2.57
CA SER A 317 -2.72 -9.62 2.68
C SER A 317 -3.57 -8.37 2.53
N SER A 318 -3.19 -7.24 3.15
CA SER A 318 -3.92 -5.98 3.05
C SER A 318 -3.99 -5.47 1.61
N GLN A 319 -2.90 -5.61 0.84
CA GLN A 319 -2.86 -5.22 -0.57
C GLN A 319 -3.73 -6.14 -1.43
N PHE A 320 -3.72 -7.43 -1.14
CA PHE A 320 -4.56 -8.41 -1.82
C PHE A 320 -6.04 -8.17 -1.51
N PHE A 321 -6.43 -8.02 -0.25
CA PHE A 321 -7.80 -7.74 0.16
C PHE A 321 -8.33 -6.43 -0.45
N ALA A 322 -7.50 -5.40 -0.51
CA ALA A 322 -7.85 -4.16 -1.19
C ALA A 322 -8.14 -4.37 -2.69
N ASN A 323 -7.39 -5.25 -3.37
CA ASN A 323 -7.68 -5.58 -4.76
C ASN A 323 -8.95 -6.42 -4.91
N VAL A 324 -9.23 -7.35 -3.98
CA VAL A 324 -10.50 -8.11 -3.96
C VAL A 324 -11.69 -7.16 -3.82
N LEU A 325 -11.59 -6.16 -2.93
CA LEU A 325 -12.63 -5.15 -2.77
C LEU A 325 -12.84 -4.34 -4.05
N LEU A 326 -11.76 -3.86 -4.65
CA LEU A 326 -11.83 -2.99 -5.83
C LEU A 326 -12.13 -3.76 -7.13
N ASP A 327 -12.02 -5.09 -7.16
CA ASP A 327 -12.50 -5.87 -8.30
C ASP A 327 -14.00 -5.67 -8.54
N ALA A 328 -14.81 -5.54 -7.48
CA ALA A 328 -16.23 -5.25 -7.62
C ALA A 328 -16.48 -3.91 -8.36
N LEU A 329 -15.70 -2.87 -8.03
CA LEU A 329 -15.75 -1.60 -8.74
C LEU A 329 -15.24 -1.74 -10.20
N ASP A 330 -14.17 -2.51 -10.41
CA ASP A 330 -13.64 -2.77 -11.76
C ASP A 330 -14.70 -3.44 -12.65
N GLN A 331 -15.44 -4.42 -12.11
CA GLN A 331 -16.53 -5.12 -12.81
C GLN A 331 -17.69 -4.15 -13.11
N HIS A 332 -18.08 -3.30 -12.14
CA HIS A 332 -19.11 -2.28 -12.35
C HIS A 332 -18.72 -1.32 -13.48
N ILE A 333 -17.51 -0.76 -13.45
CA ILE A 333 -17.03 0.17 -14.48
C ILE A 333 -16.95 -0.51 -15.86
N LYS A 334 -16.48 -1.76 -15.92
CA LYS A 334 -16.30 -2.49 -17.18
C LYS A 334 -17.60 -2.99 -17.78
N HIS A 335 -18.45 -3.57 -16.96
CA HIS A 335 -19.65 -4.28 -17.42
C HIS A 335 -20.93 -3.50 -17.17
N GLY A 336 -21.06 -2.80 -16.04
CA GLY A 336 -22.19 -1.91 -15.73
C GLY A 336 -22.16 -0.66 -16.62
N LEU A 337 -21.13 0.16 -16.48
CA LEU A 337 -20.95 1.38 -17.27
C LEU A 337 -20.45 1.11 -18.71
N ARG A 338 -20.04 -0.11 -19.02
CA ARG A 338 -19.44 -0.50 -20.32
C ARG A 338 -18.25 0.35 -20.74
N CYS A 339 -17.46 0.85 -19.76
CA CYS A 339 -16.30 1.66 -20.01
C CYS A 339 -15.15 0.84 -20.61
N ARG A 340 -14.97 0.89 -21.93
CA ARG A 340 -13.94 0.13 -22.64
C ARG A 340 -12.53 0.56 -22.24
N HIS A 341 -12.30 1.86 -22.07
CA HIS A 341 -11.00 2.46 -21.84
C HIS A 341 -10.84 2.89 -20.38
N TYR A 342 -10.57 1.93 -19.50
CA TYR A 342 -10.41 2.08 -18.06
C TYR A 342 -9.11 1.43 -17.60
N VAL A 343 -8.38 2.05 -16.68
CA VAL A 343 -7.16 1.51 -16.02
C VAL A 343 -7.15 1.92 -14.57
N ARG A 344 -6.78 0.99 -13.66
CA ARG A 344 -6.65 1.23 -12.22
C ARG A 344 -5.27 0.84 -11.70
N TYR A 345 -4.74 1.67 -10.81
CA TYR A 345 -3.55 1.37 -10.01
C TYR A 345 -3.83 1.65 -8.53
N VAL A 346 -4.17 0.63 -7.76
CA VAL A 346 -4.72 0.71 -6.39
C VAL A 346 -5.98 1.61 -6.40
N ASP A 347 -5.94 2.75 -5.73
CA ASP A 347 -6.99 3.76 -5.62
C ASP A 347 -6.96 4.83 -6.74
N ASP A 348 -5.93 4.85 -7.59
CA ASP A 348 -5.78 5.79 -8.71
C ASP A 348 -6.40 5.20 -9.99
N MET A 349 -7.50 5.79 -10.46
CA MET A 349 -8.30 5.29 -11.59
C MET A 349 -8.32 6.31 -12.73
N VAL A 350 -8.30 5.82 -13.97
CA VAL A 350 -8.42 6.64 -15.18
C VAL A 350 -9.43 6.01 -16.13
N LEU A 351 -10.49 6.75 -16.44
CA LEU A 351 -11.47 6.45 -17.48
C LEU A 351 -11.21 7.36 -18.67
N LEU A 352 -11.37 6.86 -19.89
CA LEU A 352 -11.21 7.63 -21.13
C LEU A 352 -12.47 7.51 -21.96
N HIS A 353 -12.93 8.64 -22.52
CA HIS A 353 -14.07 8.70 -23.43
C HIS A 353 -13.93 9.90 -24.39
N GLU A 354 -14.57 9.84 -25.57
CA GLU A 354 -14.60 10.96 -26.51
C GLU A 354 -15.44 12.11 -25.95
N SER A 355 -16.59 11.80 -25.33
CA SER A 355 -17.48 12.78 -24.71
C SER A 355 -17.14 13.05 -23.25
N PRO A 356 -16.88 14.31 -22.86
CA PRO A 356 -16.71 14.70 -21.46
C PRO A 356 -18.03 14.62 -20.67
N GLN A 357 -19.19 14.76 -21.32
CA GLN A 357 -20.51 14.61 -20.71
C GLN A 357 -20.70 13.17 -20.23
N TRP A 358 -20.37 12.18 -21.05
CA TRP A 358 -20.40 10.77 -20.66
C TRP A 358 -19.51 10.50 -19.42
N LEU A 359 -18.33 11.10 -19.38
CA LEU A 359 -17.43 10.96 -18.22
C LEU A 359 -18.01 11.59 -16.96
N ASN A 360 -18.75 12.70 -17.06
CA ASN A 360 -19.47 13.29 -15.92
C ASN A 360 -20.61 12.40 -15.44
N THR A 361 -21.39 11.80 -16.35
CA THR A 361 -22.44 10.82 -16.00
C THR A 361 -21.83 9.59 -15.31
N ALA A 362 -20.74 9.03 -15.87
CA ALA A 362 -20.04 7.92 -15.28
C ALA A 362 -19.46 8.26 -13.87
N LYS A 363 -18.98 9.50 -13.68
CA LYS A 363 -18.54 9.96 -12.35
C LYS A 363 -19.70 9.96 -11.36
N ALA A 364 -20.86 10.53 -11.73
CA ALA A 364 -22.03 10.59 -10.85
C ALA A 364 -22.53 9.19 -10.48
N ASP A 365 -22.55 8.25 -11.44
CA ASP A 365 -22.89 6.85 -11.19
C ASP A 365 -21.91 6.21 -10.18
N ILE A 366 -20.60 6.33 -10.40
CA ILE A 366 -19.58 5.81 -9.47
C ILE A 366 -19.70 6.44 -8.08
N GLU A 367 -19.99 7.75 -7.99
CA GLU A 367 -20.19 8.45 -6.72
C GLU A 367 -21.39 7.92 -5.94
N ALA A 368 -22.46 7.53 -6.62
CA ALA A 368 -23.64 6.90 -6.02
C ALA A 368 -23.38 5.44 -5.63
N TRP A 369 -22.73 4.67 -6.51
CA TRP A 369 -22.51 3.24 -6.35
C TRP A 369 -21.52 2.88 -5.22
N LEU A 370 -20.44 3.67 -5.07
CA LEU A 370 -19.35 3.37 -4.12
C LEU A 370 -19.79 3.28 -2.66
N PRO A 371 -20.58 4.26 -2.10
CA PRO A 371 -21.04 4.19 -0.72
C PRO A 371 -21.95 2.99 -0.46
N GLU A 372 -22.85 2.72 -1.39
CA GLU A 372 -23.86 1.64 -1.27
C GLU A 372 -23.23 0.26 -1.27
N HIS A 373 -22.27 0.01 -2.17
CA HIS A 373 -21.74 -1.34 -2.38
C HIS A 373 -20.43 -1.64 -1.65
N LEU A 374 -19.58 -0.61 -1.47
CA LEU A 374 -18.24 -0.78 -0.88
C LEU A 374 -18.00 0.05 0.39
N GLY A 375 -18.94 0.93 0.77
CA GLY A 375 -18.77 1.84 1.90
C GLY A 375 -17.64 2.86 1.68
N LEU A 376 -17.26 3.14 0.43
CA LEU A 376 -16.18 4.04 0.03
C LEU A 376 -16.72 5.32 -0.62
N SER A 377 -15.87 6.34 -0.74
CA SER A 377 -16.21 7.59 -1.43
C SER A 377 -15.06 8.09 -2.30
N LEU A 378 -15.40 8.85 -3.35
CA LEU A 378 -14.42 9.55 -4.17
C LEU A 378 -13.81 10.71 -3.40
N ASN A 379 -12.58 11.08 -3.79
CA ASN A 379 -11.90 12.28 -3.31
C ASN A 379 -12.13 13.45 -4.28
N PRO A 380 -13.01 14.43 -3.96
CA PRO A 380 -13.33 15.52 -4.90
C PRO A 380 -12.11 16.36 -5.26
N ALA A 381 -11.18 16.57 -4.31
CA ALA A 381 -9.98 17.38 -4.52
C ALA A 381 -8.97 16.76 -5.50
N LYS A 382 -9.14 15.47 -5.82
CA LYS A 382 -8.28 14.74 -6.75
C LYS A 382 -8.99 14.25 -8.00
N THR A 383 -10.25 14.60 -8.17
CA THR A 383 -11.03 14.33 -9.37
C THR A 383 -10.66 15.32 -10.47
N ILE A 384 -10.22 14.81 -11.64
CA ILE A 384 -9.75 15.64 -12.75
C ILE A 384 -10.41 15.16 -14.03
N LEU A 385 -11.12 16.06 -14.71
CA LEU A 385 -11.66 15.85 -16.06
C LEU A 385 -10.96 16.82 -17.03
N GLN A 386 -10.23 16.28 -18.00
CA GLN A 386 -9.45 17.10 -18.95
C GLN A 386 -9.30 16.41 -20.32
N PRO A 387 -9.00 17.18 -21.39
CA PRO A 387 -8.57 16.61 -22.66
C PRO A 387 -7.26 15.82 -22.51
N VAL A 388 -7.19 14.67 -23.19
CA VAL A 388 -6.00 13.79 -23.17
C VAL A 388 -4.75 14.50 -23.75
N ALA A 389 -4.93 15.43 -24.70
CA ALA A 389 -3.86 16.20 -25.30
C ALA A 389 -3.03 17.01 -24.30
N ARG A 390 -3.58 17.41 -23.15
CA ARG A 390 -2.84 18.08 -22.07
C ARG A 390 -1.83 17.17 -21.40
N GLY A 391 -1.92 15.86 -21.62
CA GLY A 391 -1.12 14.84 -20.97
C GLY A 391 -1.81 14.23 -19.74
N VAL A 392 -1.76 12.91 -19.64
CA VAL A 392 -2.38 12.16 -18.55
C VAL A 392 -1.33 11.77 -17.52
N ASP A 393 -1.45 12.31 -16.31
CA ASP A 393 -0.56 11.99 -15.19
C ASP A 393 -1.03 10.72 -14.48
N PHE A 394 -0.27 9.63 -14.61
CA PHE A 394 -0.57 8.34 -14.02
C PHE A 394 0.70 7.61 -13.56
N VAL A 395 0.69 7.01 -12.39
CA VAL A 395 1.79 6.20 -11.79
C VAL A 395 3.18 6.83 -11.88
N GLY A 396 3.28 8.14 -11.71
CA GLY A 396 4.56 8.87 -11.74
C GLY A 396 5.06 9.25 -13.13
N GLN A 397 4.31 8.94 -14.18
CA GLN A 397 4.58 9.32 -15.56
C GLN A 397 3.48 10.25 -16.09
N VAL A 398 3.83 11.04 -17.10
CA VAL A 398 2.88 11.85 -17.87
C VAL A 398 2.88 11.34 -19.31
N ILE A 399 1.74 10.80 -19.74
CA ILE A 399 1.55 10.31 -21.10
C ILE A 399 1.09 11.49 -21.95
N LYS A 400 1.89 11.83 -22.95
CA LYS A 400 1.66 12.93 -23.90
C LYS A 400 1.66 12.40 -25.33
N PRO A 401 1.21 13.19 -26.32
CA PRO A 401 1.37 12.81 -27.71
C PRO A 401 2.80 12.33 -28.00
N TRP A 402 2.92 11.10 -28.53
CA TRP A 402 4.13 10.44 -28.99
C TRP A 402 5.21 10.16 -27.91
N ARG A 403 4.97 10.45 -26.62
CA ARG A 403 5.96 10.24 -25.57
C ARG A 403 5.35 10.04 -24.18
N ARG A 404 6.05 9.27 -23.36
CA ARG A 404 5.87 9.27 -21.90
C ARG A 404 7.06 9.96 -21.25
N THR A 405 6.79 10.87 -20.34
CA THR A 405 7.81 11.57 -19.56
C THR A 405 7.65 11.27 -18.08
N THR A 406 8.72 11.31 -17.30
CA THR A 406 8.63 11.28 -15.85
C THR A 406 7.96 12.57 -15.36
N ARG A 407 7.11 12.45 -14.35
CA ARG A 407 6.49 13.60 -13.69
C ARG A 407 7.56 14.59 -13.22
N ARG A 408 7.45 15.86 -13.58
CA ARG A 408 8.46 16.88 -13.29
C ARG A 408 8.81 16.99 -11.80
N ARG A 409 7.80 16.90 -10.92
CA ARG A 409 7.99 16.90 -9.47
C ARG A 409 8.90 15.74 -9.03
N THR A 410 8.66 14.52 -9.51
CA THR A 410 9.46 13.33 -9.19
C THR A 410 10.89 13.47 -9.68
N PHE A 411 11.09 14.02 -10.87
CA PHE A 411 12.43 14.27 -11.40
C PHE A 411 13.20 15.33 -10.59
N ASN A 412 12.55 16.45 -10.24
CA ASN A 412 13.16 17.50 -9.40
C ASN A 412 13.51 16.97 -8.00
N GLU A 413 12.63 16.16 -7.41
CA GLU A 413 12.88 15.48 -6.14
C GLU A 413 14.08 14.52 -6.23
N ALA A 414 14.21 13.77 -7.33
CA ALA A 414 15.37 12.91 -7.56
C ALA A 414 16.67 13.71 -7.55
N LEU A 415 16.73 14.84 -8.28
CA LEU A 415 17.92 15.70 -8.32
C LEU A 415 18.21 16.29 -6.92
N SER A 416 17.23 16.88 -6.26
CA SER A 416 17.41 17.50 -4.93
C SER A 416 17.89 16.48 -3.88
N ARG A 417 17.24 15.31 -3.81
CA ARG A 417 17.63 14.28 -2.84
C ARG A 417 19.05 13.75 -3.12
N THR A 418 19.34 13.40 -4.36
CA THR A 418 20.66 12.85 -4.69
C THR A 418 21.80 13.88 -4.58
N SER A 419 21.50 15.18 -4.57
CA SER A 419 22.51 16.22 -4.31
C SER A 419 22.82 16.45 -2.83
N GLN A 420 21.85 16.16 -1.94
CA GLN A 420 21.93 16.55 -0.53
C GLN A 420 22.10 15.37 0.45
N MET A 421 21.67 14.16 0.09
CA MET A 421 21.66 13.02 1.02
C MET A 421 23.06 12.50 1.34
N PRO A 422 23.27 11.83 2.50
CA PRO A 422 24.52 11.19 2.87
C PRO A 422 25.00 10.17 1.82
N ALA A 423 26.32 9.93 1.76
CA ALA A 423 26.93 9.08 0.72
C ALA A 423 26.55 7.59 0.87
N ASP A 424 26.36 7.12 2.09
CA ASP A 424 25.97 5.75 2.43
C ASP A 424 24.58 5.38 1.94
N GLU A 425 23.62 6.32 1.94
CA GLU A 425 22.27 6.13 1.44
C GLU A 425 22.12 6.40 -0.07
N LEU A 426 23.13 7.01 -0.68
CA LEU A 426 23.03 7.53 -2.04
C LEU A 426 22.92 6.42 -3.09
N PHE A 427 23.64 5.30 -2.90
CA PHE A 427 23.71 4.22 -3.87
C PHE A 427 22.34 3.59 -4.18
N GLU A 428 21.60 3.15 -3.14
CA GLU A 428 20.29 2.54 -3.30
C GLU A 428 19.26 3.53 -3.84
N THR A 429 19.28 4.75 -3.31
CA THR A 429 18.36 5.82 -3.73
C THR A 429 18.59 6.21 -5.18
N ALA A 430 19.82 6.39 -5.62
CA ALA A 430 20.15 6.72 -6.99
C ALA A 430 19.72 5.64 -7.98
N ASN A 431 19.99 4.35 -7.65
CA ASN A 431 19.57 3.23 -8.47
C ASN A 431 18.04 3.09 -8.55
N SER A 432 17.32 3.40 -7.46
CA SER A 432 15.86 3.47 -7.47
C SER A 432 15.35 4.54 -8.44
N TYR A 433 15.94 5.74 -8.43
CA TYR A 433 15.58 6.80 -9.37
C TYR A 433 15.95 6.47 -10.82
N PHE A 434 17.11 5.87 -11.09
CA PHE A 434 17.43 5.38 -12.45
C PHE A 434 16.40 4.35 -12.91
N GLY A 435 16.01 3.41 -12.06
CA GLY A 435 14.96 2.44 -12.34
C GLY A 435 13.63 3.09 -12.71
N LEU A 436 13.24 4.16 -12.01
CA LEU A 436 12.03 4.92 -12.29
C LEU A 436 12.13 5.73 -13.59
N LEU A 437 13.20 6.50 -13.76
CA LEU A 437 13.40 7.37 -14.94
C LEU A 437 13.45 6.59 -16.25
N ARG A 438 14.07 5.39 -16.26
CA ARG A 438 14.15 4.56 -17.48
C ARG A 438 12.80 4.00 -17.94
N GLN A 439 11.74 4.08 -17.14
CA GLN A 439 10.41 3.68 -17.56
C GLN A 439 9.78 4.65 -18.57
N ALA A 440 10.21 5.90 -18.61
CA ALA A 440 9.76 6.89 -19.59
C ALA A 440 10.44 6.67 -20.96
N THR A 441 9.75 7.01 -22.07
CA THR A 441 10.24 6.72 -23.42
C THR A 441 11.45 7.57 -23.81
N HIS A 442 11.50 8.85 -23.45
CA HIS A 442 12.57 9.79 -23.82
C HIS A 442 13.32 10.30 -22.58
N SER A 443 13.79 9.39 -21.74
CA SER A 443 14.36 9.73 -20.44
C SER A 443 15.89 9.93 -20.44
N HIS A 444 16.59 9.79 -21.57
CA HIS A 444 18.05 9.85 -21.61
C HIS A 444 18.59 11.17 -21.03
N ARG A 445 18.01 12.31 -21.43
CA ARG A 445 18.40 13.63 -20.91
C ARG A 445 18.23 13.74 -19.40
N ASP A 446 17.11 13.26 -18.88
CA ASP A 446 16.83 13.30 -17.43
C ASP A 446 17.78 12.38 -16.67
N ARG A 447 18.04 11.18 -17.19
CA ARG A 447 19.01 10.24 -16.61
C ARG A 447 20.44 10.79 -16.66
N ALA A 448 20.84 11.45 -17.75
CA ALA A 448 22.14 12.11 -17.85
C ALA A 448 22.30 13.23 -16.83
N ARG A 449 21.25 14.06 -16.59
CA ARG A 449 21.27 15.10 -15.54
C ARG A 449 21.42 14.51 -14.14
N LEU A 450 20.70 13.44 -13.83
CA LEU A 450 20.87 12.70 -12.56
C LEU A 450 22.29 12.12 -12.48
N GLY A 451 22.79 11.53 -13.56
CA GLY A 451 24.13 10.98 -13.66
C GLY A 451 25.22 12.03 -13.39
N ASN A 452 25.06 13.25 -13.89
CA ASN A 452 26.03 14.33 -13.65
C ASN A 452 26.05 14.76 -12.17
N VAL A 453 24.90 14.77 -11.48
CA VAL A 453 24.87 15.01 -10.02
C VAL A 453 25.67 13.93 -9.29
N LEU A 454 25.47 12.68 -9.64
CA LEU A 454 26.15 11.54 -8.99
C LEU A 454 27.66 11.53 -9.27
N ARG A 455 28.09 11.86 -10.52
CA ARG A 455 29.52 11.98 -10.89
C ARG A 455 30.21 13.06 -10.07
N ARG A 456 29.58 14.23 -9.88
CA ARG A 456 30.11 15.31 -9.02
C ARG A 456 30.25 14.86 -7.56
N ARG A 457 29.55 13.82 -7.15
CA ARG A 457 29.63 13.20 -5.82
C ARG A 457 30.51 11.95 -5.79
N GLY A 458 31.36 11.72 -6.83
CA GLY A 458 32.35 10.65 -6.86
C GLY A 458 31.82 9.27 -7.24
N HIS A 459 30.57 9.17 -7.71
CA HIS A 459 30.00 7.86 -8.09
C HIS A 459 30.24 7.52 -9.57
N CYS A 460 30.65 6.27 -9.83
CA CYS A 460 30.73 5.72 -11.18
C CYS A 460 29.33 5.37 -11.71
N ILE A 461 29.11 5.64 -13.02
CA ILE A 461 27.81 5.44 -13.68
C ILE A 461 28.03 4.70 -14.99
N ASP A 462 27.13 3.78 -15.33
CA ASP A 462 27.18 3.08 -16.61
C ASP A 462 27.00 4.03 -17.80
N LYS A 463 27.55 3.66 -18.98
CA LYS A 463 27.49 4.45 -20.22
C LYS A 463 26.05 4.80 -20.65
N ARG A 464 25.06 3.97 -20.27
CA ARG A 464 23.64 4.17 -20.62
C ARG A 464 22.85 4.99 -19.59
N PHE A 465 23.48 5.47 -18.51
CA PHE A 465 22.82 6.16 -17.39
C PHE A 465 21.64 5.36 -16.81
N THR A 466 21.87 4.07 -16.55
CA THR A 466 20.82 3.18 -16.03
C THR A 466 21.06 2.75 -14.61
N LYS A 467 22.31 2.81 -14.13
CA LYS A 467 22.71 2.44 -12.77
C LYS A 467 23.98 3.16 -12.34
N THR A 468 24.15 3.29 -11.04
CA THR A 468 25.41 3.71 -10.40
C THR A 468 26.03 2.53 -9.66
N PHE A 469 27.34 2.58 -9.45
CA PHE A 469 28.13 1.61 -8.72
C PHE A 469 28.60 2.23 -7.41
N ARG A 470 28.90 1.39 -6.40
CA ARG A 470 29.57 1.84 -5.19
C ARG A 470 30.99 2.30 -5.58
N SER A 471 31.45 3.45 -5.05
CA SER A 471 32.85 3.85 -5.23
C SER A 471 33.75 2.84 -4.54
N SER A 472 34.81 2.44 -5.22
CA SER A 472 35.81 1.48 -4.70
C SER A 472 36.71 2.07 -3.58
N THR A 473 36.51 3.29 -3.15
CA THR A 473 37.36 4.04 -2.22
C THR A 473 37.16 3.69 -0.74
N SER A 474 36.40 2.64 -0.39
CA SER A 474 36.28 2.19 1.00
C SER A 474 37.16 0.97 1.35
N TYR A 475 38.08 0.58 0.49
CA TYR A 475 39.16 -0.38 0.79
C TYR A 475 40.50 0.39 0.90
N GLN A 476 40.63 1.28 1.85
CA GLN A 476 41.95 1.64 2.35
C GLN A 476 42.36 0.56 3.34
N GLY A 477 43.31 -0.23 2.90
CA GLY A 477 43.91 -1.34 3.57
C GLY A 477 44.42 -0.99 4.95
N GLY A 478 44.15 -1.89 5.89
CA GLY A 478 44.95 -2.04 7.06
C GLY A 478 46.38 -2.32 6.61
N ASN A 479 47.31 -1.40 6.86
CA ASN A 479 48.73 -1.60 6.81
C ASN A 479 49.07 -2.81 7.72
N TYR A 480 49.34 -3.95 7.13
CA TYR A 480 50.16 -4.94 7.79
C TYR A 480 51.62 -4.45 7.68
N GLY A 481 52.01 -3.65 8.68
CA GLY A 481 53.42 -3.36 8.88
C GLY A 481 54.17 -4.64 9.19
N ASN A 482 55.15 -4.96 8.36
CA ASN A 482 56.26 -5.86 8.70
C ASN A 482 56.98 -5.38 9.95
N GLN A 483 57.01 -6.23 10.97
CA GLN A 483 58.20 -6.46 11.79
C GLN A 483 58.17 -7.91 12.29
#